data_6ff48df0d3067fd8d09eba08ac9afefc
#
_entry.id   6ff48df0d3067fd8d09eba08ac9afefc
#
_cell.length_a   1.000
_cell.length_b   1.000
_cell.length_c   1.000
_cell.angle_alpha   90.00
_cell.angle_beta   90.00
_cell.angle_gamma   90.00
#
_symmetry.space_group_name_H-M   'P 1'
#
loop_
_entity.id
_entity.type
_entity.pdbx_description
1 polymer ?
#
loop_
_entity_poly.entity_id
_entity_poly.type
_entity_poly.pdbx_seq_one_letter_code
_entity_poly.pdbx_strand_id
1 'polypeptide(L)'
;KFPVLLENVRRFAAKIRKLEIARMMYDQLDLTKEKYLDVKGDEPIAKILGIAEDAVMDVTSVIAGEDESPTKMFDDVEAHLDELAEECVDQIGVPTGFSRYDFAIGGGLRKGTVNVIGARPKTGKTLLADNMGIHIAKSGIPVLNLDTEMRKEDHQHRMMAMLSGVPINDIETGKFADDPATRKKVTDAAREIKDIPYYFKTIGGAAFEEQVAVMRRWISRVAGLNDKGKANDCVIIYDYLKLMDSAEIKGDMKEFQILGFMITALHNLSLKYEVPILTFIQLNRDGITKESTDTASGSDRIIWLCSNFSIYKHKSDEEIAKDGPENGNRKLVPLIARHGEGLEPGDYINVELT
;
A
#
# COMPACT_ATOMS: atom_id res chain seq x y z
N LYS A 1 -29.16 -33.15 39.14
CA LYS A 1 -28.82 -31.98 38.28
C LYS A 1 -27.31 -31.82 38.33
N PHE A 2 -26.61 -32.09 37.26
CA PHE A 2 -25.18 -31.81 37.19
C PHE A 2 -25.00 -30.31 36.94
N PRO A 3 -24.12 -29.60 37.69
CA PRO A 3 -23.86 -28.21 37.45
C PRO A 3 -23.21 -28.07 36.08
N VAL A 4 -23.80 -27.27 35.20
CA VAL A 4 -23.21 -26.89 33.93
C VAL A 4 -22.14 -25.86 34.26
N LEU A 5 -20.88 -26.29 34.27
CA LEU A 5 -19.75 -25.36 34.43
C LEU A 5 -19.59 -24.51 33.19
N LEU A 6 -19.46 -23.23 33.34
CA LEU A 6 -19.30 -22.24 32.26
C LEU A 6 -18.12 -22.62 31.32
N GLU A 7 -17.10 -23.22 31.89
CA GLU A 7 -15.93 -23.73 31.17
C GLU A 7 -16.27 -24.89 30.19
N ASN A 8 -17.17 -25.79 30.60
CA ASN A 8 -17.67 -26.85 29.75
C ASN A 8 -18.50 -26.32 28.57
N VAL A 9 -19.33 -25.30 28.82
CA VAL A 9 -20.10 -24.63 27.77
C VAL A 9 -19.17 -23.99 26.73
N ARG A 10 -18.17 -23.22 27.18
CA ARG A 10 -17.17 -22.63 26.30
C ARG A 10 -16.41 -23.69 25.49
N ARG A 11 -16.02 -24.78 26.12
CA ARG A 11 -15.32 -25.88 25.45
C ARG A 11 -16.17 -26.59 24.39
N PHE A 12 -17.47 -26.77 24.64
CA PHE A 12 -18.39 -27.33 23.65
C PHE A 12 -18.70 -26.36 22.54
N ALA A 13 -18.91 -25.08 22.84
CA ALA A 13 -19.08 -24.03 21.83
C ALA A 13 -17.88 -23.96 20.88
N ALA A 14 -16.66 -23.97 21.42
CA ALA A 14 -15.43 -24.00 20.61
C ALA A 14 -15.33 -25.25 19.72
N LYS A 15 -15.80 -26.44 20.18
CA LYS A 15 -15.85 -27.63 19.34
C LYS A 15 -16.86 -27.52 18.22
N ILE A 16 -18.06 -27.02 18.52
CA ILE A 16 -19.11 -26.82 17.50
C ILE A 16 -18.58 -25.86 16.44
N ARG A 17 -17.96 -24.77 16.86
CA ARG A 17 -17.35 -23.78 15.96
C ARG A 17 -16.30 -24.38 15.03
N LYS A 18 -15.39 -25.20 15.57
CA LYS A 18 -14.38 -25.91 14.75
C LYS A 18 -15.00 -26.83 13.70
N LEU A 19 -16.10 -27.51 14.05
CA LEU A 19 -16.81 -28.38 13.12
C LEU A 19 -17.56 -27.60 12.05
N GLU A 20 -18.11 -26.45 12.39
CA GLU A 20 -18.74 -25.54 11.44
C GLU A 20 -17.72 -25.00 10.41
N ILE A 21 -16.58 -24.52 10.88
CA ILE A 21 -15.47 -24.11 10.01
C ILE A 21 -15.05 -25.24 9.08
N ALA A 22 -14.92 -26.45 9.59
CA ALA A 22 -14.54 -27.61 8.77
C ALA A 22 -15.60 -27.92 7.69
N ARG A 23 -16.89 -27.75 7.98
CA ARG A 23 -17.97 -27.91 7.00
C ARG A 23 -17.94 -26.79 5.95
N MET A 24 -17.79 -25.54 6.37
CA MET A 24 -17.65 -24.41 5.43
C MET A 24 -16.48 -24.62 4.48
N MET A 25 -15.32 -25.07 4.99
CA MET A 25 -14.17 -25.41 4.15
C MET A 25 -14.50 -26.54 3.18
N TYR A 26 -15.19 -27.58 3.63
CA TYR A 26 -15.58 -28.71 2.79
C TYR A 26 -16.49 -28.23 1.63
N ASP A 27 -17.52 -27.47 1.94
CA ASP A 27 -18.48 -26.95 0.96
C ASP A 27 -17.79 -26.01 -0.04
N GLN A 28 -16.89 -25.15 0.44
CA GLN A 28 -16.14 -24.24 -0.43
C GLN A 28 -15.14 -24.96 -1.33
N LEU A 29 -14.48 -26.01 -0.83
CA LEU A 29 -13.60 -26.85 -1.64
C LEU A 29 -14.38 -27.63 -2.69
N ASP A 30 -15.63 -28.04 -2.41
CA ASP A 30 -16.48 -28.73 -3.39
C ASP A 30 -16.91 -27.77 -4.51
N LEU A 31 -17.29 -26.55 -4.21
CA LEU A 31 -17.51 -25.48 -5.20
C LEU A 31 -16.25 -25.17 -6.01
N THR A 32 -15.09 -25.23 -5.37
CA THR A 32 -13.81 -24.97 -6.03
C THR A 32 -13.44 -26.04 -7.03
N LYS A 33 -13.79 -27.28 -6.78
CA LYS A 33 -13.62 -28.39 -7.76
C LYS A 33 -14.33 -28.09 -9.08
N GLU A 34 -15.56 -27.58 -9.04
CA GLU A 34 -16.30 -27.22 -10.25
C GLU A 34 -15.55 -26.16 -11.05
N LYS A 35 -14.99 -25.14 -10.40
CA LYS A 35 -14.17 -24.11 -11.06
C LYS A 35 -12.92 -24.69 -11.73
N TYR A 36 -12.32 -25.74 -11.16
CA TYR A 36 -11.18 -26.43 -11.78
C TYR A 36 -11.57 -27.25 -13.01
N LEU A 37 -12.81 -27.75 -13.08
CA LEU A 37 -13.31 -28.46 -14.26
C LEU A 37 -13.48 -27.54 -15.47
N ASP A 38 -13.63 -26.24 -15.24
CA ASP A 38 -13.74 -25.22 -16.30
C ASP A 38 -12.37 -24.76 -16.85
N VAL A 39 -11.25 -25.22 -16.26
CA VAL A 39 -9.89 -24.87 -16.72
C VAL A 39 -9.62 -25.58 -18.04
N LYS A 40 -9.35 -24.78 -19.09
CA LYS A 40 -9.14 -25.28 -20.48
C LYS A 40 -7.68 -25.56 -20.85
N GLY A 41 -6.75 -25.23 -19.95
CA GLY A 41 -5.31 -25.42 -20.15
C GLY A 41 -4.58 -24.23 -20.77
N ASP A 42 -5.29 -23.18 -21.16
CA ASP A 42 -4.72 -21.94 -21.69
C ASP A 42 -4.47 -20.90 -20.59
N GLU A 43 -4.94 -21.18 -19.38
CA GLU A 43 -4.84 -20.27 -18.26
C GLU A 43 -3.44 -20.27 -17.64
N PRO A 44 -2.95 -19.09 -17.21
CA PRO A 44 -1.72 -18.98 -16.44
C PRO A 44 -1.77 -19.80 -15.15
N ILE A 45 -0.67 -20.43 -14.78
CA ILE A 45 -0.55 -21.20 -13.51
C ILE A 45 -1.01 -20.39 -12.31
N ALA A 46 -0.70 -19.09 -12.28
CA ALA A 46 -1.11 -18.19 -11.20
C ALA A 46 -2.64 -18.09 -11.06
N LYS A 47 -3.40 -18.12 -12.16
CA LYS A 47 -4.86 -18.14 -12.16
C LYS A 47 -5.38 -19.45 -11.57
N ILE A 48 -4.78 -20.57 -11.96
CA ILE A 48 -5.17 -21.91 -11.47
C ILE A 48 -4.93 -22.01 -9.96
N LEU A 49 -3.78 -21.51 -9.47
CA LEU A 49 -3.48 -21.46 -8.04
C LEU A 49 -4.41 -20.49 -7.30
N GLY A 50 -4.77 -19.36 -7.93
CA GLY A 50 -5.68 -18.37 -7.37
C GLY A 50 -7.05 -18.95 -7.03
N ILE A 51 -7.58 -19.89 -7.80
CA ILE A 51 -8.86 -20.56 -7.54
C ILE A 51 -8.88 -21.21 -6.15
N ALA A 52 -7.81 -21.91 -5.77
CA ALA A 52 -7.72 -22.53 -4.44
C ALA A 52 -7.47 -21.49 -3.33
N GLU A 53 -6.63 -20.51 -3.60
CA GLU A 53 -6.31 -19.45 -2.64
C GLU A 53 -7.54 -18.61 -2.31
N ASP A 54 -8.36 -18.26 -3.31
CA ASP A 54 -9.60 -17.51 -3.11
C ASP A 54 -10.60 -18.31 -2.25
N ALA A 55 -10.73 -19.62 -2.49
CA ALA A 55 -11.60 -20.50 -1.71
C ALA A 55 -11.23 -20.54 -0.22
N VAL A 56 -9.94 -20.62 0.08
CA VAL A 56 -9.43 -20.60 1.46
C VAL A 56 -9.62 -19.23 2.08
N MET A 57 -9.34 -18.16 1.33
CA MET A 57 -9.49 -16.78 1.79
C MET A 57 -10.95 -16.41 2.06
N ASP A 58 -11.90 -16.90 1.25
CA ASP A 58 -13.33 -16.67 1.47
C ASP A 58 -13.80 -17.27 2.80
N VAL A 59 -13.40 -18.50 3.10
CA VAL A 59 -13.74 -19.14 4.39
C VAL A 59 -13.05 -18.42 5.56
N THR A 60 -11.78 -18.08 5.43
CA THR A 60 -11.07 -17.35 6.50
C THR A 60 -11.67 -15.97 6.73
N SER A 61 -12.18 -15.29 5.69
CA SER A 61 -12.84 -13.99 5.84
C SER A 61 -14.20 -14.09 6.54
N VAL A 62 -14.95 -15.18 6.31
CA VAL A 62 -16.21 -15.45 6.99
C VAL A 62 -15.98 -15.76 8.48
N ILE A 63 -14.92 -16.52 8.78
CA ILE A 63 -14.54 -16.83 10.17
C ILE A 63 -14.14 -15.56 10.93
N ALA A 64 -13.46 -14.63 10.25
CA ALA A 64 -13.09 -13.33 10.80
C ALA A 64 -14.28 -12.34 10.88
N GLY A 65 -15.35 -12.57 10.10
CA GLY A 65 -16.49 -11.67 9.93
C GLY A 65 -17.74 -12.02 10.73
N GLU A 66 -17.62 -12.67 11.88
CA GLU A 66 -18.81 -13.08 12.67
C GLU A 66 -19.63 -11.97 13.31
N ASP A 67 -19.30 -10.72 13.07
CA ASP A 67 -20.07 -9.58 13.54
C ASP A 67 -20.54 -8.67 12.38
N GLU A 68 -21.23 -9.27 11.38
CA GLU A 68 -21.90 -8.48 10.32
C GLU A 68 -23.22 -7.85 10.82
N SER A 69 -23.67 -8.18 12.03
CA SER A 69 -24.82 -7.50 12.61
C SER A 69 -24.43 -6.08 13.06
N PRO A 70 -25.26 -5.06 12.78
CA PRO A 70 -25.00 -3.73 13.27
C PRO A 70 -24.89 -3.72 14.79
N THR A 71 -23.74 -3.28 15.30
CA THR A 71 -23.51 -3.09 16.74
C THR A 71 -24.02 -1.71 17.15
N LYS A 72 -24.38 -1.55 18.40
CA LYS A 72 -24.68 -0.21 18.92
C LYS A 72 -23.38 0.60 18.97
N MET A 73 -23.42 1.80 18.42
CA MET A 73 -22.26 2.66 18.22
C MET A 73 -21.45 2.96 19.50
N PHE A 74 -22.09 2.94 20.66
CA PHE A 74 -21.49 3.37 21.92
C PHE A 74 -21.46 2.30 23.01
N ASP A 75 -21.71 1.03 22.67
CA ASP A 75 -21.73 -0.06 23.67
C ASP A 75 -20.37 -0.30 24.33
N ASP A 76 -19.27 -0.01 23.60
CA ASP A 76 -17.88 -0.25 24.02
C ASP A 76 -17.05 1.04 24.16
N VAL A 77 -17.68 2.22 24.09
CA VAL A 77 -16.96 3.50 24.03
C VAL A 77 -16.06 3.75 25.23
N GLU A 78 -16.50 3.37 26.45
CA GLU A 78 -15.68 3.56 27.67
C GLU A 78 -14.44 2.65 27.63
N ALA A 79 -14.63 1.36 27.29
CA ALA A 79 -13.51 0.42 27.15
C ALA A 79 -12.54 0.84 26.07
N HIS A 80 -13.04 1.36 24.96
CA HIS A 80 -12.20 1.89 23.87
C HIS A 80 -11.38 3.12 24.28
N LEU A 81 -11.97 4.03 25.06
CA LEU A 81 -11.27 5.20 25.60
C LEU A 81 -10.19 4.80 26.61
N ASP A 82 -10.46 3.80 27.44
CA ASP A 82 -9.48 3.27 28.38
C ASP A 82 -8.29 2.62 27.64
N GLU A 83 -8.56 1.83 26.59
CA GLU A 83 -7.53 1.23 25.71
C GLU A 83 -6.66 2.31 25.04
N LEU A 84 -7.27 3.37 24.51
CA LEU A 84 -6.53 4.50 23.92
C LEU A 84 -5.68 5.25 24.93
N ALA A 85 -6.13 5.35 26.18
CA ALA A 85 -5.39 6.01 27.26
C ALA A 85 -4.19 5.16 27.72
N GLU A 86 -4.32 3.84 27.70
CA GLU A 86 -3.24 2.91 28.04
C GLU A 86 -2.19 2.78 26.92
N GLU A 87 -2.63 2.81 25.67
CA GLU A 87 -1.78 2.69 24.47
C GLU A 87 -1.53 4.04 23.80
N CYS A 88 -1.10 5.06 24.56
CA CYS A 88 -0.82 6.38 24.02
C CYS A 88 0.29 6.29 22.95
N VAL A 89 -0.01 6.73 21.72
CA VAL A 89 0.94 6.75 20.60
C VAL A 89 1.19 8.18 20.14
N ASP A 90 2.42 8.48 19.73
CA ASP A 90 2.77 9.80 19.20
C ASP A 90 2.13 10.07 17.82
N GLN A 91 1.86 9.00 17.05
CA GLN A 91 1.33 9.07 15.69
C GLN A 91 0.46 7.86 15.37
N ILE A 92 -0.74 8.10 14.80
CA ILE A 92 -1.73 7.04 14.55
C ILE A 92 -1.35 6.16 13.35
N GLY A 93 -0.86 6.76 12.28
CA GLY A 93 -0.49 6.07 11.05
C GLY A 93 1.01 5.81 10.95
N VAL A 94 1.41 5.09 9.91
CA VAL A 94 2.81 4.80 9.62
C VAL A 94 3.50 6.07 9.10
N PRO A 95 4.61 6.53 9.73
CA PRO A 95 5.34 7.72 9.30
C PRO A 95 5.96 7.52 7.90
N THR A 96 5.78 8.51 7.01
CA THR A 96 6.36 8.48 5.66
C THR A 96 7.81 8.95 5.60
N GLY A 97 8.32 9.57 6.67
CA GLY A 97 9.60 10.28 6.71
C GLY A 97 9.49 11.77 6.39
N PHE A 98 8.31 12.25 6.02
CA PHE A 98 8.01 13.65 5.77
C PHE A 98 7.05 14.15 6.84
N SER A 99 7.55 14.57 8.00
CA SER A 99 6.75 14.87 9.20
C SER A 99 5.64 15.91 8.97
N ARG A 100 5.90 16.96 8.16
CA ARG A 100 4.87 17.93 7.79
C ARG A 100 3.78 17.32 6.90
N TYR A 101 4.16 16.38 6.05
CA TYR A 101 3.20 15.64 5.23
C TYR A 101 2.35 14.71 6.09
N ASP A 102 3.01 13.96 6.97
CA ASP A 102 2.32 13.06 7.90
C ASP A 102 1.29 13.82 8.74
N PHE A 103 1.66 14.98 9.27
CA PHE A 103 0.73 15.85 10.01
C PHE A 103 -0.44 16.30 9.14
N ALA A 104 -0.16 16.82 7.93
CA ALA A 104 -1.20 17.31 7.02
C ALA A 104 -2.23 16.24 6.61
N ILE A 105 -1.82 14.98 6.48
CA ILE A 105 -2.72 13.86 6.14
C ILE A 105 -3.33 13.16 7.36
N GLY A 106 -3.07 13.66 8.57
CA GLY A 106 -3.68 13.19 9.82
C GLY A 106 -2.92 12.10 10.55
N GLY A 107 -1.58 12.15 10.53
CA GLY A 107 -0.70 11.28 11.30
C GLY A 107 -0.11 10.12 10.50
N GLY A 108 0.27 10.35 9.24
CA GLY A 108 0.89 9.34 8.37
C GLY A 108 -0.09 8.41 7.65
N LEU A 109 0.40 7.28 7.18
CA LEU A 109 -0.39 6.31 6.43
C LEU A 109 -1.22 5.46 7.40
N ARG A 110 -2.51 5.76 7.51
CA ARG A 110 -3.41 5.07 8.45
C ARG A 110 -3.85 3.71 7.93
N LYS A 111 -4.11 2.77 8.83
CA LYS A 111 -4.70 1.46 8.53
C LYS A 111 -6.03 1.60 7.79
N GLY A 112 -6.26 0.73 6.82
CA GLY A 112 -7.50 0.73 6.04
C GLY A 112 -7.65 1.92 5.08
N THR A 113 -6.57 2.62 4.74
CA THR A 113 -6.61 3.80 3.86
C THR A 113 -5.86 3.60 2.55
N VAL A 114 -6.34 4.24 1.49
CA VAL A 114 -5.63 4.37 0.23
C VAL A 114 -5.18 5.82 0.08
N ASN A 115 -3.88 6.01 -0.05
CA ASN A 115 -3.22 7.30 -0.18
C ASN A 115 -2.72 7.44 -1.62
N VAL A 116 -3.16 8.47 -2.32
CA VAL A 116 -2.86 8.67 -3.74
C VAL A 116 -2.01 9.92 -3.93
N ILE A 117 -0.90 9.76 -4.65
CA ILE A 117 -0.05 10.88 -5.05
C ILE A 117 -0.07 11.00 -6.57
N GLY A 118 -0.62 12.11 -7.05
CA GLY A 118 -0.62 12.47 -8.46
C GLY A 118 0.65 13.21 -8.86
N ALA A 119 1.28 12.79 -9.96
CA ALA A 119 2.44 13.50 -10.49
C ALA A 119 2.54 13.37 -12.02
N ARG A 120 3.23 14.32 -12.63
CA ARG A 120 3.56 14.24 -14.06
C ARG A 120 4.68 13.20 -14.30
N PRO A 121 4.80 12.66 -15.54
CA PRO A 121 5.93 11.84 -15.90
C PRO A 121 7.27 12.54 -15.61
N LYS A 122 8.26 11.77 -15.18
CA LYS A 122 9.64 12.24 -14.90
C LYS A 122 9.75 13.27 -13.75
N THR A 123 8.73 13.41 -12.90
CA THR A 123 8.80 14.26 -11.69
C THR A 123 9.59 13.58 -10.56
N GLY A 124 9.76 12.25 -10.59
CA GLY A 124 10.44 11.48 -9.55
C GLY A 124 9.49 10.72 -8.62
N LYS A 125 8.31 10.26 -9.12
CA LYS A 125 7.35 9.46 -8.34
C LYS A 125 8.01 8.27 -7.64
N THR A 126 8.69 7.45 -8.41
CA THR A 126 9.36 6.24 -7.92
C THR A 126 10.42 6.57 -6.87
N LEU A 127 11.18 7.68 -7.06
CA LEU A 127 12.16 8.11 -6.07
C LEU A 127 11.49 8.55 -4.75
N LEU A 128 10.34 9.23 -4.83
CA LEU A 128 9.55 9.57 -3.64
C LEU A 128 9.02 8.30 -2.95
N ALA A 129 8.52 7.33 -3.73
CA ALA A 129 8.08 6.03 -3.23
C ALA A 129 9.19 5.27 -2.51
N ASP A 130 10.39 5.23 -3.09
CA ASP A 130 11.56 4.57 -2.53
C ASP A 130 12.03 5.26 -1.24
N ASN A 131 12.04 6.61 -1.18
CA ASN A 131 12.37 7.34 0.04
C ASN A 131 11.40 7.02 1.18
N MET A 132 10.09 7.10 0.93
CA MET A 132 9.07 6.75 1.92
C MET A 132 9.19 5.29 2.34
N GLY A 133 9.33 4.38 1.38
CA GLY A 133 9.41 2.95 1.65
C GLY A 133 10.64 2.53 2.45
N ILE A 134 11.82 3.10 2.16
CA ILE A 134 13.03 2.86 2.95
C ILE A 134 12.88 3.40 4.37
N HIS A 135 12.33 4.61 4.52
CA HIS A 135 12.09 5.19 5.84
C HIS A 135 11.20 4.28 6.69
N ILE A 136 10.09 3.82 6.13
CA ILE A 136 9.16 2.89 6.78
C ILE A 136 9.86 1.56 7.12
N ALA A 137 10.57 0.97 6.17
CA ALA A 137 11.25 -0.31 6.40
C ALA A 137 12.37 -0.22 7.44
N LYS A 138 13.08 0.92 7.54
CA LYS A 138 14.08 1.18 8.59
C LYS A 138 13.47 1.23 9.99
N SER A 139 12.19 1.58 10.13
CA SER A 139 11.48 1.50 11.42
C SER A 139 11.03 0.07 11.78
N GLY A 140 11.36 -0.92 10.93
CA GLY A 140 11.02 -2.33 11.15
C GLY A 140 9.65 -2.75 10.60
N ILE A 141 8.91 -1.84 9.97
CA ILE A 141 7.60 -2.13 9.39
C ILE A 141 7.80 -2.72 7.99
N PRO A 142 7.26 -3.93 7.69
CA PRO A 142 7.36 -4.53 6.36
C PRO A 142 6.72 -3.67 5.27
N VAL A 143 7.46 -3.48 4.19
CA VAL A 143 7.00 -2.74 2.99
C VAL A 143 6.98 -3.68 1.80
N LEU A 144 5.86 -3.75 1.08
CA LEU A 144 5.78 -4.36 -0.24
C LEU A 144 5.72 -3.28 -1.30
N ASN A 145 6.75 -3.19 -2.13
CA ASN A 145 6.76 -2.30 -3.30
C ASN A 145 6.47 -3.12 -4.57
N LEU A 146 5.37 -2.78 -5.23
CA LEU A 146 4.93 -3.35 -6.51
C LEU A 146 5.13 -2.29 -7.60
N ASP A 147 6.03 -2.54 -8.52
CA ASP A 147 6.34 -1.61 -9.60
C ASP A 147 5.90 -2.17 -10.96
N THR A 148 5.28 -1.31 -11.78
CA THR A 148 4.74 -1.67 -13.09
C THR A 148 5.72 -1.45 -14.25
N GLU A 149 6.86 -0.81 -14.01
CA GLU A 149 7.79 -0.36 -15.06
C GLU A 149 9.24 -0.77 -14.83
N MET A 150 9.70 -0.68 -13.57
CA MET A 150 11.11 -0.84 -13.24
C MET A 150 11.45 -2.24 -12.75
N ARG A 151 12.70 -2.62 -12.95
CA ARG A 151 13.24 -3.87 -12.41
C ARG A 151 13.83 -3.65 -11.01
N LYS A 152 14.04 -4.75 -10.30
CA LYS A 152 14.62 -4.74 -8.96
C LYS A 152 16.01 -4.07 -8.92
N GLU A 153 16.84 -4.36 -9.91
CA GLU A 153 18.20 -3.81 -10.02
C GLU A 153 18.17 -2.28 -10.16
N ASP A 154 17.24 -1.75 -10.94
CA ASP A 154 17.10 -0.31 -11.15
C ASP A 154 16.74 0.41 -9.84
N HIS A 155 15.86 -0.18 -9.01
CA HIS A 155 15.57 0.30 -7.66
C HIS A 155 16.79 0.21 -6.74
N GLN A 156 17.52 -0.93 -6.76
CA GLN A 156 18.72 -1.10 -5.96
C GLN A 156 19.78 -0.04 -6.28
N HIS A 157 20.04 0.25 -7.55
CA HIS A 157 21.00 1.27 -7.95
C HIS A 157 20.59 2.67 -7.44
N ARG A 158 19.30 3.02 -7.56
CA ARG A 158 18.79 4.30 -7.04
C ARG A 158 18.88 4.39 -5.52
N MET A 159 18.50 3.34 -4.82
CA MET A 159 18.60 3.30 -3.36
C MET A 159 20.05 3.40 -2.89
N MET A 160 20.99 2.73 -3.58
CA MET A 160 22.41 2.87 -3.29
C MET A 160 22.90 4.29 -3.54
N ALA A 161 22.51 4.92 -4.66
CA ALA A 161 22.87 6.31 -4.97
C ALA A 161 22.34 7.26 -3.89
N MET A 162 21.08 7.10 -3.51
CA MET A 162 20.41 7.91 -2.48
C MET A 162 21.10 7.81 -1.12
N LEU A 163 21.44 6.60 -0.68
CA LEU A 163 21.99 6.37 0.66
C LEU A 163 23.49 6.66 0.74
N SER A 164 24.24 6.40 -0.33
CA SER A 164 25.70 6.62 -0.36
C SER A 164 26.09 8.04 -0.78
N GLY A 165 25.17 8.79 -1.41
CA GLY A 165 25.48 10.07 -2.05
C GLY A 165 26.40 9.94 -3.27
N VAL A 166 26.53 8.72 -3.83
CA VAL A 166 27.35 8.46 -5.04
C VAL A 166 26.46 8.54 -6.27
N PRO A 167 26.89 9.22 -7.35
CA PRO A 167 26.08 9.32 -8.56
C PRO A 167 25.63 7.95 -9.09
N ILE A 168 24.37 7.84 -9.48
CA ILE A 168 23.79 6.58 -9.97
C ILE A 168 24.59 5.99 -11.14
N ASN A 169 25.07 6.84 -12.05
CA ASN A 169 25.88 6.41 -13.20
C ASN A 169 27.17 5.70 -12.76
N ASP A 170 27.79 6.14 -11.66
CA ASP A 170 29.02 5.51 -11.16
C ASP A 170 28.72 4.16 -10.51
N ILE A 171 27.51 4.00 -9.95
CA ILE A 171 27.04 2.73 -9.42
C ILE A 171 26.73 1.75 -10.56
N GLU A 172 25.95 2.17 -11.55
CA GLU A 172 25.53 1.34 -12.68
C GLU A 172 26.72 0.89 -13.54
N THR A 173 27.74 1.74 -13.68
CA THR A 173 28.95 1.44 -14.46
C THR A 173 30.05 0.74 -13.66
N GLY A 174 29.87 0.62 -12.33
CA GLY A 174 30.89 0.04 -11.46
C GLY A 174 32.06 0.96 -11.11
N LYS A 175 32.08 2.20 -11.62
CA LYS A 175 33.16 3.18 -11.38
C LYS A 175 33.32 3.55 -9.91
N PHE A 176 32.29 3.37 -9.08
CA PHE A 176 32.40 3.57 -7.65
C PHE A 176 33.47 2.69 -6.99
N ALA A 177 33.91 1.62 -7.67
CA ALA A 177 34.92 0.70 -7.17
C ALA A 177 36.37 1.18 -7.42
N ASP A 178 36.56 2.19 -8.29
CA ASP A 178 37.88 2.71 -8.66
C ASP A 178 38.53 3.49 -7.50
N ASP A 179 37.70 4.11 -6.66
CA ASP A 179 38.14 4.83 -5.45
C ASP A 179 37.72 4.07 -4.18
N PRO A 180 38.68 3.69 -3.29
CA PRO A 180 38.37 2.96 -2.05
C PRO A 180 37.40 3.68 -1.12
N ALA A 181 37.40 5.02 -1.07
CA ALA A 181 36.52 5.80 -0.23
C ALA A 181 35.08 5.76 -0.76
N THR A 182 34.89 5.92 -2.07
CA THR A 182 33.62 5.83 -2.77
C THR A 182 33.05 4.41 -2.68
N ARG A 183 33.88 3.39 -2.89
CA ARG A 183 33.49 1.99 -2.71
C ARG A 183 33.01 1.71 -1.30
N LYS A 184 33.69 2.25 -0.29
CA LYS A 184 33.28 2.11 1.11
C LYS A 184 31.91 2.71 1.35
N LYS A 185 31.61 3.94 0.85
CA LYS A 185 30.27 4.58 1.00
C LYS A 185 29.16 3.70 0.44
N VAL A 186 29.32 3.17 -0.75
CA VAL A 186 28.31 2.29 -1.39
C VAL A 186 28.16 0.98 -0.61
N THR A 187 29.26 0.39 -0.14
CA THR A 187 29.22 -0.85 0.63
C THR A 187 28.56 -0.64 1.99
N ASP A 188 28.83 0.49 2.66
CA ASP A 188 28.24 0.80 3.95
C ASP A 188 26.72 1.07 3.78
N ALA A 189 26.30 1.79 2.74
CA ALA A 189 24.90 1.96 2.38
C ALA A 189 24.19 0.62 2.13
N ALA A 190 24.84 -0.30 1.39
CA ALA A 190 24.28 -1.62 1.13
C ALA A 190 24.11 -2.44 2.42
N ARG A 191 25.05 -2.34 3.38
CA ARG A 191 24.95 -3.00 4.68
C ARG A 191 23.82 -2.45 5.53
N GLU A 192 23.59 -1.13 5.50
CA GLU A 192 22.56 -0.47 6.26
C GLU A 192 21.15 -0.98 5.91
N ILE A 193 20.92 -1.30 4.63
CA ILE A 193 19.59 -1.71 4.14
C ILE A 193 19.46 -3.22 3.89
N LYS A 194 20.53 -4.00 4.12
CA LYS A 194 20.54 -5.43 3.79
C LYS A 194 19.42 -6.20 4.48
N ASP A 195 19.14 -5.88 5.74
CA ASP A 195 18.25 -6.65 6.62
C ASP A 195 16.92 -5.93 6.90
N ILE A 196 16.66 -4.77 6.25
CA ILE A 196 15.37 -4.09 6.41
C ILE A 196 14.26 -4.87 5.69
N PRO A 197 13.02 -4.90 6.23
CA PRO A 197 11.92 -5.66 5.67
C PRO A 197 11.28 -4.95 4.46
N TYR A 198 12.07 -4.72 3.41
CA TYR A 198 11.64 -4.11 2.15
C TYR A 198 11.54 -5.17 1.05
N TYR A 199 10.33 -5.44 0.61
CA TYR A 199 10.02 -6.46 -0.40
C TYR A 199 9.64 -5.80 -1.72
N PHE A 200 10.13 -6.33 -2.80
CA PHE A 200 9.93 -5.79 -4.14
C PHE A 200 9.43 -6.86 -5.11
N LYS A 201 8.51 -6.48 -5.99
CA LYS A 201 8.13 -7.29 -7.14
C LYS A 201 7.75 -6.43 -8.33
N THR A 202 8.35 -6.72 -9.49
CA THR A 202 7.88 -6.18 -10.77
C THR A 202 6.58 -6.89 -11.16
N ILE A 203 5.56 -6.10 -11.47
CA ILE A 203 4.21 -6.56 -11.83
C ILE A 203 3.79 -6.10 -13.22
N GLY A 204 4.69 -5.51 -13.99
CA GLY A 204 4.44 -5.10 -15.38
C GLY A 204 4.00 -6.28 -16.26
N GLY A 205 2.89 -6.11 -16.98
CA GLY A 205 2.32 -7.15 -17.85
C GLY A 205 1.49 -8.23 -17.15
N ALA A 206 1.43 -8.25 -15.82
CA ALA A 206 0.54 -9.15 -15.09
C ALA A 206 -0.90 -8.60 -15.06
N ALA A 207 -1.88 -9.47 -15.11
CA ALA A 207 -3.29 -9.10 -14.92
C ALA A 207 -3.50 -8.50 -13.53
N PHE A 208 -4.45 -7.57 -13.40
CA PHE A 208 -4.64 -6.85 -12.13
C PHE A 208 -5.04 -7.80 -10.99
N GLU A 209 -5.84 -8.82 -11.28
CA GLU A 209 -6.25 -9.86 -10.32
C GLU A 209 -5.05 -10.64 -9.77
N GLU A 210 -4.06 -10.92 -10.62
CA GLU A 210 -2.82 -11.57 -10.18
C GLU A 210 -1.99 -10.66 -9.25
N GLN A 211 -2.02 -9.35 -9.51
CA GLN A 211 -1.34 -8.38 -8.66
C GLN A 211 -2.00 -8.28 -7.29
N VAL A 212 -3.34 -8.29 -7.24
CA VAL A 212 -4.09 -8.35 -5.97
C VAL A 212 -3.81 -9.65 -5.23
N ALA A 213 -3.72 -10.78 -5.93
CA ALA A 213 -3.35 -12.06 -5.33
C ALA A 213 -1.91 -12.04 -4.76
N VAL A 214 -0.97 -11.34 -5.40
CA VAL A 214 0.38 -11.12 -4.84
C VAL A 214 0.32 -10.35 -3.52
N MET A 215 -0.47 -9.28 -3.46
CA MET A 215 -0.65 -8.50 -2.22
C MET A 215 -1.22 -9.37 -1.10
N ARG A 216 -2.29 -10.13 -1.37
CA ARG A 216 -2.93 -11.03 -0.40
C ARG A 216 -1.95 -12.09 0.13
N ARG A 217 -1.21 -12.75 -0.77
CA ARG A 217 -0.19 -13.75 -0.38
C ARG A 217 0.90 -13.15 0.48
N TRP A 218 1.38 -11.95 0.13
CA TRP A 218 2.41 -11.28 0.90
C TRP A 218 1.90 -10.85 2.29
N ILE A 219 0.70 -10.29 2.38
CA ILE A 219 0.06 -9.98 3.66
C ILE A 219 0.01 -11.24 4.53
N SER A 220 -0.52 -12.35 4.01
CA SER A 220 -0.71 -13.58 4.78
C SER A 220 0.60 -14.24 5.20
N ARG A 221 1.64 -14.21 4.34
CA ARG A 221 2.90 -14.98 4.57
C ARG A 221 4.01 -14.19 5.21
N VAL A 222 4.04 -12.87 5.01
CA VAL A 222 5.13 -11.99 5.46
C VAL A 222 4.68 -11.08 6.57
N ALA A 223 3.65 -10.27 6.35
CA ALA A 223 3.11 -9.40 7.40
C ALA A 223 2.46 -10.22 8.52
N GLY A 224 1.79 -11.32 8.16
CA GLY A 224 0.99 -12.11 9.08
C GLY A 224 -0.39 -11.50 9.32
N LEU A 225 -1.31 -12.33 9.81
CA LEU A 225 -2.66 -11.92 10.18
C LEU A 225 -2.85 -12.13 11.69
N ASN A 226 -3.52 -11.19 12.33
CA ASN A 226 -3.93 -11.30 13.72
C ASN A 226 -5.18 -12.21 13.85
N ASP A 227 -5.64 -12.43 15.09
CA ASP A 227 -6.80 -13.30 15.39
C ASP A 227 -8.10 -12.80 14.77
N LYS A 228 -8.19 -11.52 14.39
CA LYS A 228 -9.32 -10.89 13.69
C LYS A 228 -9.20 -10.99 12.17
N GLY A 229 -8.17 -11.68 11.63
CA GLY A 229 -7.92 -11.77 10.20
C GLY A 229 -7.43 -10.48 9.55
N LYS A 230 -7.01 -9.50 10.36
CA LYS A 230 -6.40 -8.24 9.89
C LYS A 230 -4.88 -8.39 9.83
N ALA A 231 -4.24 -7.65 8.94
CA ALA A 231 -2.79 -7.69 8.83
C ALA A 231 -2.12 -7.08 10.07
N ASN A 232 -0.97 -7.63 10.43
CA ASN A 232 -0.04 -6.92 11.30
C ASN A 232 0.50 -5.67 10.57
N ASP A 233 1.20 -4.80 11.29
CA ASP A 233 1.70 -3.56 10.72
C ASP A 233 2.54 -3.81 9.47
N CYS A 234 2.11 -3.24 8.36
CA CYS A 234 2.79 -3.31 7.08
C CYS A 234 2.26 -2.21 6.15
N VAL A 235 2.98 -1.94 5.06
CA VAL A 235 2.58 -0.96 4.05
C VAL A 235 2.72 -1.57 2.66
N ILE A 236 1.77 -1.28 1.77
CA ILE A 236 1.87 -1.62 0.36
C ILE A 236 2.08 -0.34 -0.44
N ILE A 237 3.13 -0.31 -1.25
CA ILE A 237 3.40 0.72 -2.25
C ILE A 237 3.07 0.14 -3.62
N TYR A 238 2.21 0.81 -4.38
CA TYR A 238 1.81 0.40 -5.73
C TYR A 238 2.18 1.51 -6.73
N ASP A 239 3.30 1.34 -7.41
CA ASP A 239 3.86 2.33 -8.35
C ASP A 239 3.71 1.83 -9.80
N TYR A 240 2.77 2.30 -10.53
CA TYR A 240 1.65 3.21 -10.30
C TYR A 240 0.36 2.68 -10.97
N LEU A 241 -0.78 3.28 -10.66
CA LEU A 241 -2.04 2.97 -11.32
C LEU A 241 -1.98 3.38 -12.80
N LYS A 242 -1.90 2.38 -13.69
CA LYS A 242 -1.96 2.57 -15.14
C LYS A 242 -2.84 1.49 -15.77
N LEU A 243 -3.21 1.71 -17.02
CA LEU A 243 -3.92 0.71 -17.81
C LEU A 243 -3.14 -0.62 -17.84
N MET A 244 -3.81 -1.67 -17.46
CA MET A 244 -3.31 -3.03 -17.52
C MET A 244 -4.39 -3.95 -18.06
N ASP A 245 -3.99 -5.07 -18.62
CA ASP A 245 -4.91 -6.12 -18.97
C ASP A 245 -5.52 -6.73 -17.70
N SER A 246 -6.83 -6.96 -17.73
CA SER A 246 -7.58 -7.61 -16.67
C SER A 246 -8.66 -8.48 -17.30
N ALA A 247 -8.94 -9.62 -16.67
CA ALA A 247 -10.03 -10.50 -17.10
C ALA A 247 -11.42 -9.83 -17.03
N GLU A 248 -11.56 -8.82 -16.15
CA GLU A 248 -12.80 -8.05 -15.99
C GLU A 248 -12.88 -6.84 -16.93
N ILE A 249 -11.78 -6.47 -17.60
CA ILE A 249 -11.77 -5.40 -18.59
C ILE A 249 -12.34 -5.91 -19.90
N LYS A 250 -13.56 -5.47 -20.22
CA LYS A 250 -14.15 -5.69 -21.54
C LYS A 250 -13.55 -4.67 -22.53
N GLY A 251 -13.34 -5.09 -23.79
CA GLY A 251 -12.65 -4.28 -24.81
C GLY A 251 -13.21 -2.86 -25.05
N ASP A 252 -14.42 -2.56 -24.58
CA ASP A 252 -15.08 -1.26 -24.72
C ASP A 252 -14.92 -0.35 -23.49
N MET A 253 -14.20 -0.76 -22.45
CA MET A 253 -14.04 0.06 -21.23
C MET A 253 -13.05 1.20 -21.48
N LYS A 254 -13.45 2.40 -21.06
CA LYS A 254 -12.61 3.60 -21.13
C LYS A 254 -11.57 3.58 -19.99
N GLU A 255 -10.44 4.23 -20.21
CA GLU A 255 -9.32 4.32 -19.25
C GLU A 255 -9.77 4.67 -17.82
N PHE A 256 -10.63 5.67 -17.67
CA PHE A 256 -11.12 6.10 -16.36
C PHE A 256 -11.96 5.04 -15.64
N GLN A 257 -12.65 4.16 -16.40
CA GLN A 257 -13.41 3.06 -15.82
C GLN A 257 -12.49 1.98 -15.27
N ILE A 258 -11.40 1.69 -15.98
CA ILE A 258 -10.38 0.73 -15.56
C ILE A 258 -9.67 1.23 -14.30
N LEU A 259 -9.23 2.47 -14.30
CA LEU A 259 -8.62 3.08 -13.12
C LEU A 259 -9.58 3.11 -11.93
N GLY A 260 -10.87 3.39 -12.19
CA GLY A 260 -11.92 3.33 -11.17
C GLY A 260 -12.14 1.92 -10.60
N PHE A 261 -12.02 0.88 -11.41
CA PHE A 261 -12.05 -0.52 -10.97
C PHE A 261 -10.84 -0.85 -10.09
N MET A 262 -9.64 -0.51 -10.56
CA MET A 262 -8.40 -0.78 -9.83
C MET A 262 -8.38 -0.11 -8.44
N ILE A 263 -8.75 1.17 -8.37
CA ILE A 263 -8.79 1.87 -7.07
C ILE A 263 -9.83 1.29 -6.13
N THR A 264 -10.98 0.83 -6.66
CA THR A 264 -12.01 0.15 -5.86
C THR A 264 -11.47 -1.15 -5.25
N ALA A 265 -10.75 -1.95 -6.02
CA ALA A 265 -10.18 -3.20 -5.52
C ALA A 265 -9.07 -2.95 -4.48
N LEU A 266 -8.22 -1.94 -4.68
CA LEU A 266 -7.22 -1.52 -3.69
C LEU A 266 -7.89 -1.01 -2.41
N HIS A 267 -8.95 -0.23 -2.53
CA HIS A 267 -9.73 0.26 -1.38
C HIS A 267 -10.35 -0.90 -0.58
N ASN A 268 -10.98 -1.85 -1.27
CA ASN A 268 -11.57 -3.03 -0.63
C ASN A 268 -10.50 -3.90 0.05
N LEU A 269 -9.34 -4.08 -0.57
CA LEU A 269 -8.22 -4.81 0.03
C LEU A 269 -7.69 -4.09 1.27
N SER A 270 -7.53 -2.78 1.19
CA SER A 270 -7.09 -1.93 2.29
C SER A 270 -8.04 -2.05 3.49
N LEU A 271 -9.35 -1.93 3.29
CA LEU A 271 -10.35 -2.08 4.34
C LEU A 271 -10.39 -3.50 4.92
N LYS A 272 -10.37 -4.53 4.04
CA LYS A 272 -10.45 -5.93 4.45
C LYS A 272 -9.33 -6.31 5.41
N TYR A 273 -8.10 -5.93 5.07
CA TYR A 273 -6.90 -6.31 5.84
C TYR A 273 -6.39 -5.21 6.77
N GLU A 274 -7.02 -4.04 6.78
CA GLU A 274 -6.56 -2.85 7.54
C GLU A 274 -5.11 -2.45 7.21
N VAL A 275 -4.75 -2.54 5.93
CA VAL A 275 -3.41 -2.20 5.44
C VAL A 275 -3.44 -0.84 4.76
N PRO A 276 -2.54 0.10 5.11
CA PRO A 276 -2.37 1.32 4.32
C PRO A 276 -1.75 1.00 2.96
N ILE A 277 -2.35 1.59 1.92
CA ILE A 277 -1.83 1.50 0.55
C ILE A 277 -1.42 2.89 0.11
N LEU A 278 -0.18 3.04 -0.34
CA LEU A 278 0.32 4.22 -1.04
C LEU A 278 0.37 3.90 -2.53
N THR A 279 -0.29 4.72 -3.34
CA THR A 279 -0.24 4.54 -4.79
C THR A 279 -0.06 5.86 -5.52
N PHE A 280 0.38 5.77 -6.75
CA PHE A 280 0.67 6.91 -7.59
C PHE A 280 -0.23 6.91 -8.83
N ILE A 281 -0.55 8.09 -9.34
CA ILE A 281 -1.24 8.26 -10.61
C ILE A 281 -0.50 9.27 -11.49
N GLN A 282 -0.74 9.17 -12.77
CA GLN A 282 -0.25 10.17 -13.72
C GLN A 282 -1.27 11.32 -13.84
N LEU A 283 -0.82 12.55 -13.64
CA LEU A 283 -1.66 13.73 -13.85
C LEU A 283 -1.77 14.06 -15.34
N ASN A 284 -2.89 14.65 -15.74
CA ASN A 284 -3.08 15.23 -17.07
C ASN A 284 -2.19 16.48 -17.29
N ARG A 285 -2.26 17.12 -18.47
CA ARG A 285 -1.41 18.28 -18.77
C ARG A 285 -1.70 19.49 -17.87
N ASP A 286 -2.93 19.64 -17.42
CA ASP A 286 -3.33 20.74 -16.52
C ASP A 286 -2.63 20.67 -15.16
N GLY A 287 -2.22 19.47 -14.73
CA GLY A 287 -1.42 19.27 -13.50
C GLY A 287 -0.03 19.93 -13.50
N ILE A 288 0.40 20.52 -14.63
CA ILE A 288 1.62 21.34 -14.68
C ILE A 288 1.39 22.65 -13.93
N THR A 289 0.25 23.30 -14.17
CA THR A 289 -0.05 24.64 -13.67
C THR A 289 -1.08 24.63 -12.54
N LYS A 290 -2.07 23.74 -12.60
CA LYS A 290 -3.16 23.67 -11.61
C LYS A 290 -2.83 22.72 -10.46
N GLU A 291 -3.22 23.13 -9.27
CA GLU A 291 -3.19 22.33 -8.03
C GLU A 291 -4.63 22.07 -7.62
N SER A 292 -5.31 21.19 -8.37
CA SER A 292 -6.70 20.81 -8.12
C SER A 292 -6.92 19.32 -8.39
N THR A 293 -7.96 18.77 -7.81
CA THR A 293 -8.37 17.37 -7.99
C THR A 293 -8.74 17.03 -9.43
N ASP A 294 -9.17 18.02 -10.22
CA ASP A 294 -9.51 17.88 -11.65
C ASP A 294 -8.32 17.46 -12.51
N THR A 295 -7.10 17.63 -12.00
CA THR A 295 -5.87 17.24 -12.68
C THR A 295 -5.59 15.74 -12.60
N ALA A 296 -6.30 15.01 -11.74
CA ALA A 296 -6.24 13.56 -11.70
C ALA A 296 -6.77 12.99 -13.02
N SER A 297 -5.92 12.30 -13.78
CA SER A 297 -6.32 11.74 -15.07
C SER A 297 -7.50 10.78 -14.89
N GLY A 298 -8.67 11.26 -15.31
CA GLY A 298 -9.72 10.40 -15.81
C GLY A 298 -10.65 9.75 -14.80
N SER A 299 -10.55 9.93 -13.47
CA SER A 299 -11.56 9.29 -12.62
C SER A 299 -11.83 10.03 -11.31
N ASP A 300 -13.00 10.63 -11.21
CA ASP A 300 -13.56 11.12 -9.94
C ASP A 300 -13.60 10.01 -8.88
N ARG A 301 -13.71 8.75 -9.31
CA ARG A 301 -13.74 7.59 -8.41
C ARG A 301 -12.44 7.45 -7.62
N ILE A 302 -11.28 7.84 -8.17
CA ILE A 302 -10.02 7.86 -7.43
C ILE A 302 -10.14 8.82 -6.26
N ILE A 303 -10.66 10.02 -6.51
CA ILE A 303 -10.86 11.07 -5.52
C ILE A 303 -11.88 10.64 -4.44
N TRP A 304 -12.94 9.94 -4.82
CA TRP A 304 -13.97 9.50 -3.88
C TRP A 304 -13.51 8.35 -2.96
N LEU A 305 -12.64 7.47 -3.46
CA LEU A 305 -12.22 6.27 -2.75
C LEU A 305 -10.89 6.43 -2.00
N CYS A 306 -10.06 7.41 -2.37
CA CYS A 306 -8.85 7.68 -1.60
C CYS A 306 -9.17 8.36 -0.27
N SER A 307 -8.34 8.11 0.72
CA SER A 307 -8.40 8.82 1.99
C SER A 307 -7.59 10.11 1.95
N ASN A 308 -6.50 10.09 1.20
CA ASN A 308 -5.66 11.26 0.97
C ASN A 308 -5.33 11.36 -0.51
N PHE A 309 -5.39 12.58 -1.05
CA PHE A 309 -4.93 12.88 -2.40
C PHE A 309 -3.97 14.06 -2.37
N SER A 310 -2.80 13.88 -2.93
CA SER A 310 -1.76 14.91 -2.98
C SER A 310 -1.19 15.05 -4.38
N ILE A 311 -0.70 16.24 -4.72
CA ILE A 311 0.02 16.50 -5.97
C ILE A 311 1.52 16.62 -5.64
N TYR A 312 2.33 15.90 -6.40
CA TYR A 312 3.79 15.98 -6.36
C TYR A 312 4.32 16.58 -7.65
N LYS A 313 5.02 17.71 -7.54
CA LYS A 313 5.49 18.48 -8.70
C LYS A 313 6.77 19.25 -8.41
N HIS A 314 7.36 19.80 -9.48
CA HIS A 314 8.46 20.76 -9.37
C HIS A 314 7.96 22.06 -8.79
N LYS A 315 8.79 22.72 -7.99
CA LYS A 315 8.61 24.13 -7.62
C LYS A 315 8.86 25.02 -8.82
N SER A 316 8.22 26.19 -8.83
CA SER A 316 8.60 27.28 -9.72
C SER A 316 9.92 27.93 -9.28
N ASP A 317 10.56 28.70 -10.18
CA ASP A 317 11.76 29.44 -9.82
C ASP A 317 11.52 30.44 -8.70
N GLU A 318 10.32 31.03 -8.64
CA GLU A 318 9.89 31.95 -7.58
C GLU A 318 9.76 31.21 -6.22
N GLU A 319 9.19 29.99 -6.22
CA GLU A 319 9.09 29.16 -5.02
C GLU A 319 10.47 28.72 -4.52
N ILE A 320 11.37 28.35 -5.43
CA ILE A 320 12.76 28.00 -5.06
C ILE A 320 13.49 29.21 -4.49
N ALA A 321 13.32 30.39 -5.10
CA ALA A 321 13.93 31.62 -4.60
C ALA A 321 13.39 32.04 -3.23
N LYS A 322 12.09 31.80 -2.98
CA LYS A 322 11.45 32.09 -1.68
C LYS A 322 11.90 31.15 -0.57
N ASP A 323 11.95 29.84 -0.88
CA ASP A 323 12.23 28.81 0.13
C ASP A 323 13.72 28.61 0.39
N GLY A 324 14.58 28.94 -0.57
CA GLY A 324 16.00 28.59 -0.59
C GLY A 324 16.26 27.25 -1.29
N PRO A 325 17.40 27.13 -1.98
CA PRO A 325 17.77 25.93 -2.74
C PRO A 325 17.96 24.68 -1.84
N GLU A 326 18.27 24.88 -0.56
CA GLU A 326 18.44 23.83 0.45
C GLU A 326 17.13 23.11 0.79
N ASN A 327 15.99 23.68 0.46
CA ASN A 327 14.67 23.09 0.67
C ASN A 327 14.18 22.26 -0.53
N GLY A 328 15.10 21.86 -1.39
CA GLY A 328 14.83 21.04 -2.55
C GLY A 328 14.02 21.74 -3.65
N ASN A 329 13.91 21.08 -4.79
CA ASN A 329 13.26 21.63 -5.98
C ASN A 329 11.91 20.95 -6.29
N ARG A 330 11.36 20.24 -5.35
CA ARG A 330 10.05 19.58 -5.43
C ARG A 330 9.15 20.01 -4.32
N LYS A 331 7.86 19.89 -4.55
CA LYS A 331 6.83 20.13 -3.55
C LYS A 331 5.75 19.08 -3.57
N LEU A 332 5.19 18.80 -2.40
CA LEU A 332 4.03 17.94 -2.19
C LEU A 332 2.88 18.78 -1.66
N VAL A 333 1.75 18.75 -2.34
CA VAL A 333 0.56 19.55 -2.04
C VAL A 333 -0.59 18.61 -1.69
N PRO A 334 -0.90 18.40 -0.39
CA PRO A 334 -2.11 17.69 0.03
C PRO A 334 -3.36 18.47 -0.37
N LEU A 335 -4.23 17.86 -1.16
CA LEU A 335 -5.50 18.47 -1.60
C LEU A 335 -6.70 17.86 -0.88
N ILE A 336 -6.60 16.59 -0.51
CA ILE A 336 -7.61 15.88 0.27
C ILE A 336 -6.90 15.18 1.42
N ALA A 337 -7.39 15.41 2.61
CA ALA A 337 -6.94 14.74 3.83
C ALA A 337 -8.19 14.39 4.67
N ARG A 338 -8.66 13.14 4.58
CA ARG A 338 -9.87 12.69 5.30
C ARG A 338 -9.72 12.76 6.82
N HIS A 339 -8.50 12.58 7.31
CA HIS A 339 -8.21 12.48 8.73
C HIS A 339 -7.29 13.60 9.23
N GLY A 340 -6.77 14.44 8.34
CA GLY A 340 -5.84 15.53 8.65
C GLY A 340 -6.48 16.89 8.43
N GLU A 341 -5.82 17.92 8.93
CA GLU A 341 -6.25 19.30 8.75
C GLU A 341 -5.92 19.83 7.34
N GLY A 342 -5.11 19.06 6.56
CA GLY A 342 -4.60 19.55 5.28
C GLY A 342 -3.55 20.65 5.45
N LEU A 343 -3.48 21.51 4.46
CA LEU A 343 -2.67 22.73 4.47
C LEU A 343 -3.53 23.94 4.09
N GLU A 344 -3.12 25.12 4.50
CA GLU A 344 -3.73 26.36 4.05
C GLU A 344 -3.60 26.52 2.52
N PRO A 345 -4.58 27.18 1.86
CA PRO A 345 -4.53 27.39 0.42
C PRO A 345 -3.24 28.11 -0.01
N GLY A 346 -2.50 27.48 -0.92
CA GLY A 346 -1.20 27.99 -1.41
C GLY A 346 0.02 27.48 -0.65
N ASP A 347 -0.18 26.78 0.47
CA ASP A 347 0.92 26.14 1.19
C ASP A 347 1.27 24.78 0.57
N TYR A 348 2.50 24.38 0.77
CA TYR A 348 3.04 23.09 0.32
C TYR A 348 4.16 22.58 1.23
N ILE A 349 4.51 21.35 1.03
CA ILE A 349 5.60 20.68 1.74
C ILE A 349 6.80 20.61 0.81
N ASN A 350 7.92 21.11 1.28
CA ASN A 350 9.20 21.03 0.59
C ASN A 350 9.65 19.56 0.56
N VAL A 351 10.09 19.12 -0.61
CA VAL A 351 10.63 17.78 -0.80
C VAL A 351 12.01 17.92 -1.42
N GLU A 352 13.00 17.55 -0.64
CA GLU A 352 14.35 17.32 -1.08
C GLU A 352 14.52 15.81 -1.27
N LEU A 353 14.85 15.39 -2.47
CA LEU A 353 15.19 14.00 -2.77
C LEU A 353 16.68 13.97 -3.11
N THR A 354 17.40 13.21 -2.36
CA THR A 354 18.82 12.94 -2.59
C THR A 354 19.04 11.98 -3.76
#